data_b77df324da8bf944a4f2b8d3db0f777d
#
_entry.id   b77df324da8bf944a4f2b8d3db0f777d
#
_cell.length_a   1.000
_cell.length_b   1.000
_cell.length_c   1.000
_cell.angle_alpha   90.00
_cell.angle_beta   90.00
_cell.angle_gamma   90.00
#
_symmetry.space_group_name_H-M   'P 1'
#
loop_
_entity.id
_entity.type
_entity.pdbx_description
1 polymer ?
#
loop_
_entity_poly.entity_id
_entity_poly.type
_entity_poly.pdbx_seq_one_letter_code
_entity_poly.pdbx_strand_id
1 'polypeptide(L)'
;MKNIIVGTAGHIDHGKTTLIRALTGRNTDRWEEEQRRGITIDLGFTWFDLPSGNRVGIIDVPGHEKFVNNMVAGVVGMDLVLLVIAADEGIMPQTREHVDILGLLGIEKCIIVLNKCDLVDEDWLEMVKEDIREELKGSFCESAPMAEVSSVTGAGLDNLVSLIEHMAEDEVTPKDIDTIPRLPIDRAFSISGFGTIVTGTLISGRIRKEDQLEIYPVDKTCKIRSIQVHGKDAEECFAGQRVAINLSNIKKNEIHRGCVLAPVNSMKNTMMLDVRLRVLPSSNRVIDNRTRLHLFTGTSEVLCRAVLLDKDEIGPGESGLAQLRLEGEIAVRRGDRFIVRFYSPMETIGGGVVIEANPAKKKRFDERAISEMTVKEEGGHGDMIELIIKQNSDSAITAAEVAKLTGLTAEETMAEVAKLAEQGLVATFPMKKDIYLMHASYRDKVADDMVAYLEDFHKKNPYRLGSRKAELRVRFLSKLKQNVFDEFMQRLEDSGRIKRSGEFICEGGYEIPHDEVYKQFESALTAMLDKAGFEFIRLADIQLPGIQPAMAEDLLQLLAAEGKVVLLSDDLITLPKYTDMVAAKAREILAAEGKISIAMIRDMIGTSRKSAKPLLEYLDNIRVTRRNGTESERVAY
;
A
#
# COMPACT_ATOMS: atom_id res chain seq x y z
N MET A 1 11.70 21.49 21.76
CA MET A 1 11.01 20.93 22.96
C MET A 1 10.61 19.50 22.63
N LYS A 2 11.01 18.54 23.45
CA LYS A 2 10.50 17.16 23.33
C LYS A 2 9.12 17.10 23.97
N ASN A 3 8.14 16.50 23.27
CA ASN A 3 6.83 16.20 23.84
C ASN A 3 6.88 14.77 24.35
N ILE A 4 6.82 14.58 25.66
CA ILE A 4 7.00 13.30 26.32
C ILE A 4 5.76 12.96 27.11
N ILE A 5 5.35 11.71 27.06
CA ILE A 5 4.22 11.19 27.83
C ILE A 5 4.73 10.12 28.80
N VAL A 6 4.49 10.38 30.07
CA VAL A 6 4.78 9.46 31.17
C VAL A 6 3.47 8.80 31.62
N GLY A 7 3.44 7.48 31.66
CA GLY A 7 2.34 6.72 32.19
C GLY A 7 2.60 6.13 33.57
N THR A 8 1.58 5.89 34.38
CA THR A 8 1.71 5.07 35.58
C THR A 8 1.32 3.63 35.33
N ALA A 9 1.89 2.68 36.06
CA ALA A 9 1.51 1.28 36.09
C ALA A 9 1.69 0.73 37.50
N GLY A 10 1.10 -0.42 37.80
CA GLY A 10 1.21 -1.06 39.12
C GLY A 10 -0.15 -1.42 39.71
N HIS A 11 -0.11 -2.11 40.87
CA HIS A 11 -1.29 -2.64 41.54
C HIS A 11 -2.25 -1.55 42.01
N ILE A 12 -3.52 -1.95 42.26
CA ILE A 12 -4.48 -1.10 42.98
C ILE A 12 -3.90 -0.75 44.38
N ASP A 13 -4.20 0.41 44.93
CA ASP A 13 -3.76 0.89 46.23
C ASP A 13 -2.24 1.10 46.43
N HIS A 14 -1.39 0.88 45.41
CA HIS A 14 0.03 1.22 45.46
C HIS A 14 0.29 2.74 45.39
N GLY A 15 -0.74 3.57 45.29
CA GLY A 15 -0.65 5.02 45.38
C GLY A 15 -0.31 5.75 44.10
N LYS A 16 -0.63 5.19 42.90
CA LYS A 16 -0.40 5.82 41.58
C LYS A 16 -0.96 7.22 41.49
N THR A 17 -2.26 7.38 41.74
CA THR A 17 -2.98 8.67 41.73
C THR A 17 -2.47 9.64 42.79
N THR A 18 -2.10 9.10 43.97
CA THR A 18 -1.49 9.90 45.07
C THR A 18 -0.12 10.43 44.64
N LEU A 19 0.71 9.62 44.01
CA LEU A 19 2.00 10.02 43.46
C LEU A 19 1.85 11.13 42.41
N ILE A 20 0.90 10.97 41.47
CA ILE A 20 0.65 12.00 40.46
C ILE A 20 0.19 13.30 41.11
N ARG A 21 -0.68 13.22 42.12
CA ARG A 21 -1.12 14.40 42.89
C ARG A 21 0.05 15.07 43.59
N ALA A 22 0.97 14.30 44.16
CA ALA A 22 2.18 14.84 44.79
C ALA A 22 3.11 15.55 43.80
N LEU A 23 3.30 14.98 42.61
CA LEU A 23 4.14 15.55 41.53
C LEU A 23 3.51 16.78 40.88
N THR A 24 2.19 16.80 40.68
CA THR A 24 1.52 17.79 39.82
C THR A 24 0.66 18.80 40.58
N GLY A 25 0.34 18.54 41.85
CA GLY A 25 -0.62 19.30 42.64
C GLY A 25 -2.09 19.12 42.19
N ARG A 26 -2.37 18.18 41.25
CA ARG A 26 -3.70 17.99 40.66
C ARG A 26 -4.20 16.58 40.91
N ASN A 27 -5.53 16.45 41.14
CA ASN A 27 -6.20 15.16 41.25
C ASN A 27 -6.65 14.72 39.85
N THR A 28 -6.28 13.49 39.43
CA THR A 28 -6.67 12.88 38.18
C THR A 28 -8.03 12.16 38.23
N ASP A 29 -8.50 11.78 39.43
CA ASP A 29 -9.79 11.15 39.62
C ASP A 29 -10.92 12.18 39.44
N ARG A 30 -11.74 11.99 38.41
CA ARG A 30 -12.80 12.93 37.99
C ARG A 30 -14.18 12.53 38.43
N TRP A 31 -14.41 11.24 38.63
CA TRP A 31 -15.70 10.71 38.98
C TRP A 31 -15.87 10.69 40.51
N GLU A 32 -17.06 11.08 41.00
CA GLU A 32 -17.38 10.95 42.42
C GLU A 32 -17.21 9.51 42.91
N GLU A 33 -17.45 8.53 42.03
CA GLU A 33 -17.28 7.12 42.35
C GLU A 33 -15.81 6.73 42.55
N GLU A 34 -14.86 7.27 41.74
CA GLU A 34 -13.41 7.09 41.92
C GLU A 34 -12.97 7.66 43.27
N GLN A 35 -13.38 8.88 43.54
CA GLN A 35 -13.01 9.56 44.80
C GLN A 35 -13.62 8.88 46.03
N ARG A 36 -14.84 8.36 45.93
CA ARG A 36 -15.51 7.64 47.04
C ARG A 36 -14.89 6.26 47.27
N ARG A 37 -14.50 5.54 46.22
CA ARG A 37 -13.92 4.20 46.32
C ARG A 37 -12.43 4.20 46.48
N GLY A 38 -11.75 5.31 46.22
CA GLY A 38 -10.27 5.42 46.20
C GLY A 38 -9.61 4.68 45.07
N ILE A 39 -10.36 4.34 43.99
CA ILE A 39 -9.85 3.56 42.84
C ILE A 39 -10.06 4.34 41.56
N THR A 40 -9.03 4.39 40.70
CA THR A 40 -9.13 4.94 39.35
C THR A 40 -9.85 3.96 38.46
N ILE A 41 -10.92 4.41 37.78
CA ILE A 41 -11.76 3.62 36.88
C ILE A 41 -11.43 3.92 35.40
N ASP A 42 -11.31 5.19 35.08
CA ASP A 42 -11.02 5.67 33.74
C ASP A 42 -9.63 6.33 33.70
N LEU A 43 -9.11 6.59 32.50
CA LEU A 43 -7.82 7.25 32.31
C LEU A 43 -7.81 8.66 32.92
N GLY A 44 -6.88 8.94 33.79
CA GLY A 44 -6.58 10.28 34.31
C GLY A 44 -5.53 10.97 33.42
N PHE A 45 -5.66 12.28 33.23
CA PHE A 45 -4.72 13.05 32.40
C PHE A 45 -4.35 14.36 33.09
N THR A 46 -3.04 14.61 33.19
CA THR A 46 -2.48 15.85 33.72
C THR A 46 -1.15 16.16 33.07
N TRP A 47 -0.45 17.15 33.56
CA TRP A 47 0.90 17.52 33.10
C TRP A 47 1.64 18.25 34.23
N PHE A 48 2.98 18.26 34.14
CA PHE A 48 3.81 19.14 34.94
C PHE A 48 5.02 19.60 34.11
N ASP A 49 5.65 20.66 34.58
CA ASP A 49 6.84 21.21 33.93
C ASP A 49 8.09 20.73 34.68
N LEU A 50 9.04 20.14 33.94
CA LEU A 50 10.33 19.73 34.48
C LEU A 50 11.20 20.96 34.83
N PRO A 51 12.23 20.82 35.69
CA PRO A 51 13.18 21.90 35.97
C PRO A 51 13.83 22.50 34.72
N SER A 52 14.06 21.70 33.67
CA SER A 52 14.55 22.15 32.35
C SER A 52 13.57 23.01 31.56
N GLY A 53 12.33 23.13 32.03
CA GLY A 53 11.26 23.85 31.34
C GLY A 53 10.52 23.00 30.27
N ASN A 54 10.91 21.75 30.08
CA ASN A 54 10.17 20.83 29.23
C ASN A 54 8.87 20.39 29.91
N ARG A 55 7.78 20.30 29.16
CA ARG A 55 6.49 19.84 29.66
C ARG A 55 6.31 18.35 29.43
N VAL A 56 5.95 17.63 30.49
CA VAL A 56 5.62 16.20 30.46
C VAL A 56 4.12 16.01 30.65
N GLY A 57 3.50 15.30 29.71
CA GLY A 57 2.14 14.81 29.86
C GLY A 57 2.11 13.56 30.72
N ILE A 58 1.15 13.48 31.66
CA ILE A 58 0.98 12.30 32.52
C ILE A 58 -0.33 11.61 32.20
N ILE A 59 -0.28 10.29 32.10
CA ILE A 59 -1.42 9.40 31.98
C ILE A 59 -1.49 8.51 33.23
N ASP A 60 -2.54 8.70 34.03
CA ASP A 60 -2.85 7.84 35.16
C ASP A 60 -3.72 6.69 34.70
N VAL A 61 -3.22 5.47 34.82
CA VAL A 61 -3.97 4.28 34.39
C VAL A 61 -4.59 3.55 35.58
N PRO A 62 -5.80 3.00 35.41
CA PRO A 62 -6.43 2.19 36.44
C PRO A 62 -5.59 0.93 36.75
N GLY A 63 -5.50 0.57 38.04
CA GLY A 63 -4.74 -0.59 38.50
C GLY A 63 -5.52 -1.90 38.52
N HIS A 64 -6.85 -1.86 38.46
CA HIS A 64 -7.72 -3.02 38.65
C HIS A 64 -7.90 -3.83 37.35
N GLU A 65 -7.83 -5.17 37.40
CA GLU A 65 -7.98 -6.09 36.26
C GLU A 65 -9.22 -5.87 35.38
N LYS A 66 -10.33 -5.41 35.97
CA LYS A 66 -11.56 -5.07 35.23
C LYS A 66 -11.40 -3.89 34.27
N PHE A 67 -10.39 -3.05 34.50
CA PHE A 67 -10.15 -1.84 33.72
C PHE A 67 -8.90 -1.92 32.83
N VAL A 68 -8.36 -3.11 32.59
CA VAL A 68 -7.24 -3.34 31.69
C VAL A 68 -7.50 -2.76 30.29
N ASN A 69 -8.75 -2.79 29.80
CA ASN A 69 -9.12 -2.16 28.53
C ASN A 69 -8.83 -0.64 28.52
N ASN A 70 -9.05 0.04 29.65
CA ASN A 70 -8.73 1.45 29.79
C ASN A 70 -7.20 1.64 29.87
N MET A 71 -6.52 0.78 30.62
CA MET A 71 -5.07 0.78 30.72
C MET A 71 -4.41 0.66 29.34
N VAL A 72 -4.79 -0.35 28.54
CA VAL A 72 -4.24 -0.57 27.19
C VAL A 72 -4.40 0.66 26.29
N ALA A 73 -5.59 1.29 26.32
CA ALA A 73 -5.80 2.50 25.53
C ALA A 73 -4.99 3.71 26.03
N GLY A 74 -4.65 3.74 27.32
CA GLY A 74 -3.78 4.76 27.91
C GLY A 74 -2.31 4.59 27.52
N VAL A 75 -1.86 3.35 27.33
CA VAL A 75 -0.45 3.04 26.95
C VAL A 75 -0.09 3.61 25.58
N VAL A 76 -1.09 3.82 24.71
CA VAL A 76 -0.86 4.33 23.36
C VAL A 76 -0.19 5.70 23.40
N GLY A 77 1.02 5.75 22.91
CA GLY A 77 1.83 6.97 22.85
C GLY A 77 2.60 7.31 24.13
N MET A 78 2.63 6.44 25.13
CA MET A 78 3.54 6.57 26.28
C MET A 78 5.00 6.37 25.84
N ASP A 79 5.89 7.15 26.41
CA ASP A 79 7.33 7.09 26.16
C ASP A 79 8.08 6.50 27.35
N LEU A 80 7.58 6.71 28.56
CA LEU A 80 8.17 6.30 29.82
C LEU A 80 7.07 5.85 30.78
N VAL A 81 7.32 4.82 31.55
CA VAL A 81 6.40 4.31 32.57
C VAL A 81 6.99 4.45 33.96
N LEU A 82 6.18 4.95 34.89
CA LEU A 82 6.42 4.87 36.33
C LEU A 82 5.71 3.61 36.85
N LEU A 83 6.47 2.55 37.10
CA LEU A 83 5.97 1.32 37.70
C LEU A 83 5.91 1.51 39.23
N VAL A 84 4.74 1.83 39.74
CA VAL A 84 4.54 2.17 41.16
C VAL A 84 4.28 0.90 41.97
N ILE A 85 5.14 0.61 42.91
CA ILE A 85 5.10 -0.54 43.82
C ILE A 85 5.10 -0.01 45.24
N ALA A 86 4.19 -0.48 46.09
CA ALA A 86 4.16 -0.12 47.49
C ALA A 86 5.24 -0.93 48.26
N ALA A 87 6.06 -0.24 49.05
CA ALA A 87 7.17 -0.86 49.76
C ALA A 87 6.72 -1.86 50.84
N ASP A 88 5.51 -1.71 51.37
CA ASP A 88 4.88 -2.60 52.35
C ASP A 88 4.31 -3.90 51.72
N GLU A 89 4.09 -3.93 50.42
CA GLU A 89 3.39 -5.03 49.73
C GLU A 89 4.29 -5.75 48.67
N GLY A 90 5.25 -5.04 48.04
CA GLY A 90 6.09 -5.56 46.98
C GLY A 90 5.32 -5.77 45.64
N ILE A 91 5.82 -6.67 44.79
CA ILE A 91 5.19 -6.98 43.50
C ILE A 91 3.95 -7.85 43.69
N MET A 92 2.83 -7.34 43.18
CA MET A 92 1.52 -7.97 43.21
C MET A 92 1.11 -8.51 41.82
N PRO A 93 0.15 -9.45 41.70
CA PRO A 93 -0.21 -10.06 40.42
C PRO A 93 -0.59 -9.06 39.32
N GLN A 94 -1.28 -7.97 39.65
CA GLN A 94 -1.63 -6.93 38.68
C GLN A 94 -0.41 -6.14 38.22
N THR A 95 0.63 -5.99 39.06
CA THR A 95 1.89 -5.36 38.66
C THR A 95 2.57 -6.18 37.57
N ARG A 96 2.59 -7.52 37.70
CA ARG A 96 3.12 -8.42 36.66
C ARG A 96 2.33 -8.32 35.37
N GLU A 97 0.97 -8.39 35.42
CA GLU A 97 0.11 -8.24 34.25
C GLU A 97 0.37 -6.90 33.52
N HIS A 98 0.57 -5.81 34.29
CA HIS A 98 0.89 -4.51 33.70
C HIS A 98 2.26 -4.52 33.00
N VAL A 99 3.29 -5.11 33.61
CA VAL A 99 4.61 -5.24 32.98
C VAL A 99 4.54 -6.06 31.69
N ASP A 100 3.82 -7.19 31.71
CA ASP A 100 3.61 -8.02 30.53
C ASP A 100 2.91 -7.26 29.40
N ILE A 101 1.82 -6.55 29.70
CA ILE A 101 1.08 -5.75 28.74
C ILE A 101 1.95 -4.63 28.15
N LEU A 102 2.68 -3.90 28.99
CA LEU A 102 3.55 -2.81 28.58
C LEU A 102 4.67 -3.32 27.63
N GLY A 103 5.29 -4.44 27.97
CA GLY A 103 6.30 -5.08 27.14
C GLY A 103 5.73 -5.53 25.78
N LEU A 104 4.54 -6.14 25.75
CA LEU A 104 3.86 -6.51 24.50
C LEU A 104 3.53 -5.28 23.64
N LEU A 105 3.15 -4.16 24.26
CA LEU A 105 2.87 -2.90 23.58
C LEU A 105 4.13 -2.10 23.22
N GLY A 106 5.32 -2.61 23.61
CA GLY A 106 6.62 -2.06 23.20
C GLY A 106 7.07 -0.85 23.96
N ILE A 107 6.65 -0.74 25.21
CA ILE A 107 7.29 0.20 26.14
C ILE A 107 8.67 -0.35 26.51
N GLU A 108 9.68 0.49 26.38
CA GLU A 108 11.08 0.12 26.62
C GLU A 108 11.70 0.86 27.81
N LYS A 109 11.09 1.97 28.23
CA LYS A 109 11.60 2.84 29.30
C LYS A 109 10.71 2.79 30.54
N CYS A 110 11.33 2.52 31.69
CA CYS A 110 10.66 2.37 32.96
C CYS A 110 11.48 3.00 34.08
N ILE A 111 10.80 3.63 35.05
CA ILE A 111 11.31 3.94 36.37
C ILE A 111 10.49 3.14 37.38
N ILE A 112 11.12 2.36 38.21
CA ILE A 112 10.47 1.67 39.32
C ILE A 112 10.34 2.68 40.45
N VAL A 113 9.10 2.98 40.84
CA VAL A 113 8.82 3.90 41.96
C VAL A 113 8.39 3.08 43.17
N LEU A 114 9.30 2.92 44.12
CA LEU A 114 9.00 2.28 45.38
C LEU A 114 8.33 3.31 46.29
N ASN A 115 7.01 3.24 46.35
CA ASN A 115 6.20 4.20 47.09
C ASN A 115 5.87 3.70 48.50
N LYS A 116 5.34 4.58 49.37
CA LYS A 116 5.04 4.31 50.79
C LYS A 116 6.28 3.93 51.61
N CYS A 117 7.46 4.43 51.26
CA CYS A 117 8.70 4.13 52.00
C CYS A 117 8.67 4.63 53.45
N ASP A 118 7.74 5.52 53.82
CA ASP A 118 7.49 5.99 55.19
C ASP A 118 6.85 4.92 56.10
N LEU A 119 6.36 3.80 55.55
CA LEU A 119 5.70 2.72 56.28
C LEU A 119 6.63 1.57 56.66
N VAL A 120 7.89 1.56 56.18
CA VAL A 120 8.84 0.44 56.30
C VAL A 120 10.19 0.96 56.80
N ASP A 121 11.00 0.08 57.39
CA ASP A 121 12.39 0.37 57.76
C ASP A 121 13.40 0.09 56.62
N GLU A 122 14.66 0.49 56.80
CA GLU A 122 15.71 0.36 55.78
C GLU A 122 15.99 -1.11 55.43
N ASP A 123 16.00 -2.01 56.42
CA ASP A 123 16.29 -3.43 56.18
C ASP A 123 15.21 -4.09 55.34
N TRP A 124 13.92 -3.77 55.60
CA TRP A 124 12.80 -4.21 54.80
C TRP A 124 12.86 -3.64 53.37
N LEU A 125 13.22 -2.37 53.27
CA LEU A 125 13.29 -1.68 51.97
C LEU A 125 14.33 -2.34 51.05
N GLU A 126 15.51 -2.69 51.55
CA GLU A 126 16.55 -3.40 50.79
C GLU A 126 16.07 -4.79 50.33
N MET A 127 15.43 -5.54 51.23
CA MET A 127 14.87 -6.85 50.89
C MET A 127 13.86 -6.76 49.77
N VAL A 128 12.92 -5.80 49.81
CA VAL A 128 11.92 -5.60 48.79
C VAL A 128 12.53 -5.18 47.44
N LYS A 129 13.61 -4.39 47.46
CA LYS A 129 14.34 -4.04 46.23
C LYS A 129 14.96 -5.27 45.55
N GLU A 130 15.53 -6.19 46.34
CA GLU A 130 16.11 -7.44 45.83
C GLU A 130 15.03 -8.33 45.22
N ASP A 131 13.87 -8.48 45.91
CA ASP A 131 12.74 -9.24 45.43
C ASP A 131 12.19 -8.66 44.10
N ILE A 132 12.07 -7.33 44.03
CA ILE A 132 11.61 -6.64 42.79
C ILE A 132 12.56 -6.91 41.63
N ARG A 133 13.88 -6.85 41.86
CA ARG A 133 14.87 -7.13 40.79
C ARG A 133 14.79 -8.56 40.30
N GLU A 134 14.64 -9.54 41.22
CA GLU A 134 14.48 -10.95 40.83
C GLU A 134 13.20 -11.21 40.04
N GLU A 135 12.10 -10.63 40.49
CA GLU A 135 10.78 -10.76 39.86
C GLU A 135 10.69 -10.14 38.46
N LEU A 136 11.43 -9.06 38.21
CA LEU A 136 11.45 -8.34 36.95
C LEU A 136 12.50 -8.84 35.94
N LYS A 137 13.30 -9.87 36.28
CA LYS A 137 14.24 -10.47 35.35
C LYS A 137 13.59 -10.89 34.03
N GLY A 138 14.29 -10.60 32.93
CA GLY A 138 13.80 -10.88 31.57
C GLY A 138 12.69 -9.97 31.08
N SER A 139 12.25 -9.01 31.91
CA SER A 139 11.31 -7.96 31.48
C SER A 139 12.05 -6.70 31.01
N PHE A 140 11.35 -5.79 30.35
CA PHE A 140 11.92 -4.49 29.97
C PHE A 140 12.25 -3.58 31.18
N CYS A 141 11.79 -3.93 32.38
CA CYS A 141 12.04 -3.23 33.61
C CYS A 141 13.27 -3.78 34.38
N GLU A 142 13.94 -4.84 33.92
CA GLU A 142 15.04 -5.49 34.63
C GLU A 142 16.16 -4.54 35.05
N SER A 143 16.57 -3.64 34.16
CA SER A 143 17.60 -2.64 34.39
C SER A 143 17.09 -1.25 34.75
N ALA A 144 15.78 -1.11 35.02
CA ALA A 144 15.17 0.17 35.29
C ALA A 144 15.72 0.81 36.60
N PRO A 145 15.93 2.14 36.62
CA PRO A 145 16.31 2.82 37.85
C PRO A 145 15.17 2.76 38.86
N MET A 146 15.52 2.70 40.16
CA MET A 146 14.56 2.72 41.27
C MET A 146 14.59 4.08 41.99
N ALA A 147 13.40 4.60 42.29
CA ALA A 147 13.22 5.78 43.13
C ALA A 147 12.42 5.42 44.39
N GLU A 148 12.96 5.67 45.53
CA GLU A 148 12.27 5.53 46.82
C GLU A 148 11.50 6.80 47.13
N VAL A 149 10.20 6.67 47.37
CA VAL A 149 9.30 7.82 47.48
C VAL A 149 8.25 7.59 48.57
N SER A 150 7.90 8.66 49.24
CA SER A 150 6.63 8.73 49.99
C SER A 150 5.76 9.81 49.35
N SER A 151 4.71 9.39 48.66
CA SER A 151 3.73 10.32 48.06
C SER A 151 2.97 11.15 49.10
N VAL A 152 2.96 10.75 50.38
CA VAL A 152 2.28 11.44 51.48
C VAL A 152 3.17 12.50 52.12
N THR A 153 4.45 12.15 52.42
CA THR A 153 5.37 13.07 53.07
C THR A 153 6.14 13.95 52.08
N GLY A 154 6.19 13.56 50.82
CA GLY A 154 6.95 14.23 49.76
C GLY A 154 8.43 13.78 49.71
N ALA A 155 8.87 12.86 50.56
CA ALA A 155 10.24 12.35 50.53
C ALA A 155 10.56 11.66 49.18
N GLY A 156 11.75 11.90 48.62
CA GLY A 156 12.23 11.29 47.40
C GLY A 156 11.62 11.83 46.09
N LEU A 157 10.64 12.72 46.13
CA LEU A 157 9.98 13.29 44.91
C LEU A 157 10.98 14.05 44.04
N ASP A 158 11.91 14.82 44.61
CA ASP A 158 12.90 15.58 43.84
C ASP A 158 13.84 14.64 43.07
N ASN A 159 14.24 13.52 43.69
CA ASN A 159 15.02 12.50 43.00
C ASN A 159 14.25 11.84 41.85
N LEU A 160 12.98 11.52 42.08
CA LEU A 160 12.10 10.99 41.02
C LEU A 160 11.97 11.96 39.86
N VAL A 161 11.78 13.26 40.13
CA VAL A 161 11.71 14.29 39.09
C VAL A 161 13.02 14.36 38.30
N SER A 162 14.17 14.30 38.97
CA SER A 162 15.48 14.29 38.32
C SER A 162 15.68 13.06 37.43
N LEU A 163 15.22 11.87 37.86
CA LEU A 163 15.26 10.65 37.05
C LEU A 163 14.34 10.75 35.82
N ILE A 164 13.11 11.30 35.98
CA ILE A 164 12.19 11.54 34.86
C ILE A 164 12.85 12.50 33.87
N GLU A 165 13.49 13.57 34.33
CA GLU A 165 14.16 14.55 33.48
C GLU A 165 15.29 13.92 32.70
N HIS A 166 16.18 13.19 33.37
CA HIS A 166 17.30 12.49 32.74
C HIS A 166 16.83 11.52 31.64
N MET A 167 15.88 10.65 31.96
CA MET A 167 15.32 9.71 30.97
C MET A 167 14.63 10.42 29.82
N ALA A 168 13.90 11.49 30.11
CA ALA A 168 13.21 12.29 29.11
C ALA A 168 14.16 12.97 28.11
N GLU A 169 15.31 13.44 28.58
CA GLU A 169 16.29 14.15 27.77
C GLU A 169 17.22 13.22 27.01
N ASP A 170 17.72 12.20 27.66
CA ASP A 170 18.83 11.38 27.18
C ASP A 170 18.38 10.05 26.55
N GLU A 171 17.29 9.45 27.02
CA GLU A 171 16.91 8.09 26.63
C GLU A 171 15.66 8.00 25.78
N VAL A 172 14.74 8.96 25.85
CA VAL A 172 13.51 8.97 25.04
C VAL A 172 13.79 9.53 23.66
N THR A 173 13.56 8.73 22.64
CA THR A 173 13.65 9.18 21.24
C THR A 173 12.47 10.08 20.91
N PRO A 174 12.70 11.29 20.36
CA PRO A 174 11.62 12.16 19.91
C PRO A 174 10.73 11.47 18.87
N LYS A 175 9.43 11.62 19.01
CA LYS A 175 8.48 11.14 17.99
C LYS A 175 8.63 11.93 16.69
N ASP A 176 8.51 11.24 15.58
CA ASP A 176 8.58 11.85 14.27
C ASP A 176 7.33 12.72 14.00
N ILE A 177 7.58 14.03 13.82
CA ILE A 177 6.55 15.05 13.55
C ILE A 177 6.32 15.32 12.06
N ASP A 178 7.18 14.80 11.20
CA ASP A 178 7.12 15.01 9.74
C ASP A 178 6.48 13.85 8.98
N THR A 179 6.16 12.78 9.69
CA THR A 179 5.41 11.63 9.15
C THR A 179 3.90 11.88 9.15
N ILE A 180 3.15 10.92 8.61
CA ILE A 180 1.69 10.98 8.50
C ILE A 180 1.04 11.03 9.89
N PRO A 181 0.23 12.06 10.22
CA PRO A 181 -0.41 12.19 11.51
C PRO A 181 -1.43 11.07 11.78
N ARG A 182 -1.41 10.57 13.03
CA ARG A 182 -2.37 9.58 13.53
C ARG A 182 -2.78 9.92 14.95
N LEU A 183 -4.09 10.07 15.16
CA LEU A 183 -4.67 10.30 16.47
C LEU A 183 -5.69 9.19 16.78
N PRO A 184 -5.31 8.15 17.54
CA PRO A 184 -6.29 7.21 18.11
C PRO A 184 -7.22 7.94 19.07
N ILE A 185 -8.53 7.81 18.86
CA ILE A 185 -9.56 8.50 19.64
C ILE A 185 -9.89 7.66 20.87
N ASP A 186 -9.67 8.19 22.05
CA ASP A 186 -10.05 7.55 23.31
C ASP A 186 -11.40 8.02 23.86
N ARG A 187 -11.80 9.27 23.57
CA ARG A 187 -13.10 9.82 23.94
C ARG A 187 -13.67 10.72 22.86
N ALA A 188 -15.00 10.70 22.75
CA ALA A 188 -15.76 11.63 21.93
C ALA A 188 -16.95 12.16 22.73
N PHE A 189 -17.15 13.48 22.74
CA PHE A 189 -18.25 14.14 23.42
C PHE A 189 -18.72 15.38 22.66
N SER A 190 -19.91 15.87 23.01
CA SER A 190 -20.45 17.08 22.40
C SER A 190 -20.56 18.18 23.46
N ILE A 191 -20.14 19.38 23.08
CA ILE A 191 -20.35 20.59 23.89
C ILE A 191 -21.37 21.45 23.15
N SER A 192 -22.41 21.90 23.89
CA SER A 192 -23.46 22.78 23.34
C SER A 192 -22.82 24.04 22.75
N GLY A 193 -23.16 24.36 21.50
CA GLY A 193 -22.60 25.51 20.77
C GLY A 193 -21.24 25.27 20.10
N PHE A 194 -20.48 24.25 20.49
CA PHE A 194 -19.15 23.96 19.94
C PHE A 194 -19.13 22.75 18.99
N GLY A 195 -20.05 21.80 19.16
CA GLY A 195 -20.10 20.61 18.30
C GLY A 195 -19.41 19.39 18.91
N THR A 196 -18.87 18.52 18.06
CA THR A 196 -18.23 17.27 18.46
C THR A 196 -16.73 17.48 18.71
N ILE A 197 -16.30 17.07 19.90
CA ILE A 197 -14.89 17.10 20.31
C ILE A 197 -14.42 15.67 20.51
N VAL A 198 -13.23 15.38 19.99
CA VAL A 198 -12.51 14.13 20.23
C VAL A 198 -11.25 14.39 21.00
N THR A 199 -10.84 13.43 21.83
CA THR A 199 -9.56 13.46 22.53
C THR A 199 -8.75 12.23 22.23
N GLY A 200 -7.44 12.37 22.30
CA GLY A 200 -6.47 11.30 22.09
C GLY A 200 -5.04 11.77 22.25
N THR A 201 -4.10 10.85 22.15
CA THR A 201 -2.68 11.15 22.03
C THR A 201 -2.28 11.10 20.58
N LEU A 202 -1.72 12.18 20.04
CA LEU A 202 -1.16 12.18 18.68
C LEU A 202 0.11 11.33 18.68
N ILE A 203 0.06 10.18 18.00
CA ILE A 203 1.16 9.19 18.04
C ILE A 203 2.22 9.42 16.96
N SER A 204 1.87 10.10 15.88
CA SER A 204 2.79 10.45 14.78
C SER A 204 2.34 11.73 14.08
N GLY A 205 3.29 12.42 13.45
CA GLY A 205 3.04 13.59 12.60
C GLY A 205 2.59 14.84 13.34
N ARG A 206 1.95 15.75 12.60
CA ARG A 206 1.36 16.99 13.12
C ARG A 206 0.00 17.25 12.51
N ILE A 207 -0.90 17.89 13.26
CA ILE A 207 -2.22 18.31 12.81
C ILE A 207 -2.34 19.82 13.01
N ARG A 208 -2.89 20.51 12.02
CA ARG A 208 -3.13 21.96 12.04
C ARG A 208 -4.62 22.25 12.03
N LYS A 209 -4.97 23.41 12.54
CA LYS A 209 -6.30 23.97 12.36
C LYS A 209 -6.60 24.13 10.87
N GLU A 210 -7.85 23.91 10.48
CA GLU A 210 -8.34 23.90 9.11
C GLU A 210 -7.91 22.67 8.27
N ASP A 211 -7.08 21.75 8.79
CA ASP A 211 -6.75 20.51 8.11
C ASP A 211 -8.01 19.70 7.81
N GLN A 212 -8.03 19.03 6.65
CA GLN A 212 -9.07 18.08 6.29
C GLN A 212 -8.56 16.65 6.54
N LEU A 213 -9.20 15.98 7.49
CA LEU A 213 -8.85 14.63 7.92
C LEU A 213 -10.04 13.68 7.76
N GLU A 214 -9.80 12.40 7.94
CA GLU A 214 -10.79 11.33 7.87
C GLU A 214 -10.79 10.51 9.15
N ILE A 215 -11.97 10.04 9.55
CA ILE A 215 -12.17 9.20 10.72
C ILE A 215 -12.34 7.76 10.26
N TYR A 216 -11.42 6.90 10.64
CA TYR A 216 -11.42 5.46 10.36
C TYR A 216 -11.91 4.67 11.59
N PRO A 217 -12.67 3.57 11.44
CA PRO A 217 -13.18 2.97 10.20
C PRO A 217 -14.51 3.54 9.72
N VAL A 218 -14.88 4.74 10.12
CA VAL A 218 -16.18 5.37 9.80
C VAL A 218 -16.23 5.92 8.36
N ASP A 219 -15.06 6.14 7.75
CA ASP A 219 -14.88 6.70 6.40
C ASP A 219 -15.58 8.04 6.20
N LYS A 220 -15.49 8.91 7.23
CA LYS A 220 -16.05 10.27 7.15
C LYS A 220 -14.98 11.33 7.24
N THR A 221 -15.00 12.21 6.26
CA THR A 221 -14.13 13.39 6.23
C THR A 221 -14.64 14.48 7.17
N CYS A 222 -13.74 15.11 7.89
CA CYS A 222 -14.02 16.23 8.77
C CYS A 222 -12.94 17.31 8.61
N LYS A 223 -13.28 18.53 9.03
CA LYS A 223 -12.35 19.65 9.08
C LYS A 223 -12.09 20.03 10.53
N ILE A 224 -10.85 20.34 10.86
CA ILE A 224 -10.43 20.73 12.21
C ILE A 224 -10.82 22.18 12.45
N ARG A 225 -11.71 22.42 13.44
CA ARG A 225 -12.16 23.77 13.82
C ARG A 225 -11.25 24.44 14.84
N SER A 226 -10.87 23.69 15.86
CA SER A 226 -9.96 24.17 16.90
C SER A 226 -9.21 22.99 17.50
N ILE A 227 -8.04 23.29 18.04
CA ILE A 227 -7.16 22.35 18.72
C ILE A 227 -6.87 22.90 20.10
N GLN A 228 -6.89 22.04 21.11
CA GLN A 228 -6.43 22.36 22.46
C GLN A 228 -5.37 21.38 22.91
N VAL A 229 -4.28 21.91 23.41
CA VAL A 229 -3.15 21.16 24.00
C VAL A 229 -3.03 21.60 25.46
N HIS A 230 -3.11 20.66 26.40
CA HIS A 230 -3.05 20.94 27.84
C HIS A 230 -4.05 22.04 28.30
N GLY A 231 -5.26 22.06 27.69
CA GLY A 231 -6.32 23.03 28.04
C GLY A 231 -6.11 24.44 27.46
N LYS A 232 -5.11 24.67 26.61
CA LYS A 232 -4.88 25.94 25.90
C LYS A 232 -5.13 25.76 24.42
N ASP A 233 -5.72 26.78 23.79
CA ASP A 233 -5.91 26.81 22.35
C ASP A 233 -4.55 26.82 21.61
N ALA A 234 -4.48 26.08 20.50
CA ALA A 234 -3.29 25.96 19.66
C ALA A 234 -3.68 25.98 18.19
N GLU A 235 -2.81 26.49 17.34
CA GLU A 235 -2.99 26.46 15.88
C GLU A 235 -2.55 25.13 15.27
N GLU A 236 -1.61 24.43 15.93
CA GLU A 236 -1.13 23.11 15.54
C GLU A 236 -0.79 22.27 16.77
N CYS A 237 -0.75 20.94 16.58
CA CYS A 237 -0.31 19.98 17.59
C CYS A 237 0.61 18.93 16.96
N PHE A 238 1.47 18.32 17.79
CA PHE A 238 2.55 17.46 17.39
C PHE A 238 2.47 16.08 18.04
N ALA A 239 3.11 15.09 17.43
CA ALA A 239 3.28 13.77 18.02
C ALA A 239 3.85 13.87 19.45
N GLY A 240 3.36 13.02 20.35
CA GLY A 240 3.68 13.06 21.76
C GLY A 240 2.80 14.01 22.58
N GLN A 241 1.82 14.69 21.98
CA GLN A 241 0.90 15.55 22.73
C GLN A 241 -0.47 14.90 22.90
N ARG A 242 -1.03 15.08 24.09
CA ARG A 242 -2.45 14.84 24.31
C ARG A 242 -3.25 16.04 23.89
N VAL A 243 -4.23 15.79 23.03
CA VAL A 243 -4.98 16.87 22.36
C VAL A 243 -6.49 16.67 22.48
N ALA A 244 -7.21 17.79 22.45
CA ALA A 244 -8.65 17.83 22.23
C ALA A 244 -8.90 18.58 20.90
N ILE A 245 -9.61 17.94 19.99
CA ILE A 245 -9.85 18.46 18.64
C ILE A 245 -11.34 18.60 18.39
N ASN A 246 -11.76 19.80 18.00
CA ASN A 246 -13.12 20.08 17.58
C ASN A 246 -13.28 19.80 16.09
N LEU A 247 -14.22 18.92 15.76
CA LEU A 247 -14.49 18.45 14.41
C LEU A 247 -15.73 19.11 13.80
N SER A 248 -15.65 19.48 12.52
CA SER A 248 -16.81 19.94 11.77
C SER A 248 -17.53 18.78 11.08
N ASN A 249 -18.84 18.95 10.90
CA ASN A 249 -19.70 18.06 10.10
C ASN A 249 -19.80 16.60 10.58
N ILE A 250 -19.43 16.32 11.81
CA ILE A 250 -19.50 14.99 12.42
C ILE A 250 -20.34 15.06 13.70
N LYS A 251 -21.25 14.11 13.87
CA LYS A 251 -22.04 13.96 15.10
C LYS A 251 -21.36 13.00 16.06
N LYS A 252 -21.53 13.24 17.37
CA LYS A 252 -20.92 12.40 18.43
C LYS A 252 -21.28 10.91 18.31
N ASN A 253 -22.50 10.58 17.90
CA ASN A 253 -22.96 9.20 17.74
C ASN A 253 -22.37 8.48 16.51
N GLU A 254 -21.61 9.17 15.66
CA GLU A 254 -20.90 8.62 14.51
C GLU A 254 -19.46 8.24 14.86
N ILE A 255 -18.98 8.63 16.05
CA ILE A 255 -17.63 8.36 16.53
C ILE A 255 -17.70 7.54 17.80
N HIS A 256 -16.87 6.52 17.91
CA HIS A 256 -16.70 5.73 19.11
C HIS A 256 -15.21 5.62 19.47
N ARG A 257 -14.93 5.19 20.70
CA ARG A 257 -13.58 4.81 21.11
C ARG A 257 -13.07 3.73 20.16
N GLY A 258 -11.82 3.83 19.73
CA GLY A 258 -11.24 2.93 18.74
C GLY A 258 -11.17 3.51 17.32
N CYS A 259 -11.89 4.61 17.05
CA CYS A 259 -11.67 5.34 15.80
C CYS A 259 -10.28 6.00 15.77
N VAL A 260 -9.77 6.21 14.57
CA VAL A 260 -8.49 6.89 14.32
C VAL A 260 -8.73 8.09 13.40
N LEU A 261 -8.24 9.26 13.79
CA LEU A 261 -8.23 10.44 12.94
C LEU A 261 -6.87 10.52 12.22
N ALA A 262 -6.91 10.56 10.88
CA ALA A 262 -5.72 10.58 10.03
C ALA A 262 -6.03 11.29 8.68
N PRO A 263 -5.03 11.59 7.83
CA PRO A 263 -5.27 12.19 6.52
C PRO A 263 -6.20 11.36 5.64
N VAL A 264 -6.93 12.05 4.77
CA VAL A 264 -7.87 11.42 3.83
C VAL A 264 -7.16 10.38 2.97
N ASN A 265 -7.74 9.19 2.87
CA ASN A 265 -7.18 8.06 2.12
C ASN A 265 -5.81 7.53 2.63
N SER A 266 -5.37 7.88 3.85
CA SER A 266 -4.08 7.43 4.40
C SER A 266 -4.15 6.07 5.11
N MET A 267 -5.32 5.56 5.43
CA MET A 267 -5.53 4.25 6.05
C MET A 267 -6.59 3.45 5.28
N LYS A 268 -6.70 2.17 5.59
CA LYS A 268 -7.76 1.30 5.09
C LYS A 268 -8.41 0.58 6.26
N ASN A 269 -9.73 0.43 6.20
CA ASN A 269 -10.45 -0.43 7.11
C ASN A 269 -10.13 -1.89 6.81
N THR A 270 -10.06 -2.69 7.86
CA THR A 270 -9.74 -4.11 7.72
C THR A 270 -10.56 -4.99 8.65
N MET A 271 -10.90 -6.17 8.15
CA MET A 271 -11.48 -7.29 8.89
C MET A 271 -10.46 -8.42 9.09
N MET A 272 -9.19 -8.21 8.71
CA MET A 272 -8.19 -9.26 8.72
C MET A 272 -6.78 -8.68 8.90
N LEU A 273 -5.97 -9.32 9.75
CA LEU A 273 -4.58 -8.92 10.02
C LEU A 273 -3.68 -10.13 9.90
N ASP A 274 -2.54 -9.98 9.25
CA ASP A 274 -1.42 -10.90 9.41
C ASP A 274 -0.53 -10.39 10.52
N VAL A 275 -0.16 -11.26 11.43
CA VAL A 275 0.53 -10.87 12.67
C VAL A 275 1.61 -11.88 13.06
N ARG A 276 2.62 -11.41 13.80
CA ARG A 276 3.40 -12.25 14.71
C ARG A 276 2.66 -12.27 16.06
N LEU A 277 2.18 -13.44 16.48
CA LEU A 277 1.48 -13.64 17.73
C LEU A 277 2.40 -14.34 18.73
N ARG A 278 2.54 -13.80 19.92
CA ARG A 278 3.33 -14.36 21.02
C ARG A 278 2.44 -14.61 22.24
N VAL A 279 2.57 -15.77 22.85
CA VAL A 279 1.94 -16.09 24.14
C VAL A 279 2.92 -15.73 25.27
N LEU A 280 2.40 -15.12 26.32
CA LEU A 280 3.21 -14.75 27.49
C LEU A 280 3.77 -15.99 28.18
N PRO A 281 5.03 -15.96 28.66
CA PRO A 281 5.58 -17.07 29.46
C PRO A 281 4.80 -17.32 30.76
N SER A 282 4.21 -16.25 31.32
CA SER A 282 3.38 -16.27 32.53
C SER A 282 1.98 -16.86 32.33
N SER A 283 1.56 -17.05 31.07
CA SER A 283 0.24 -17.62 30.73
C SER A 283 0.18 -19.12 30.97
N ASN A 284 -0.91 -19.60 31.53
CA ASN A 284 -1.22 -21.02 31.62
C ASN A 284 -2.08 -21.52 30.42
N ARG A 285 -2.23 -20.68 29.38
CA ARG A 285 -3.09 -20.95 28.23
C ARG A 285 -2.28 -21.23 26.97
N VAL A 286 -2.85 -22.04 26.10
CA VAL A 286 -2.37 -22.29 24.75
C VAL A 286 -3.36 -21.68 23.78
N ILE A 287 -2.86 -21.13 22.68
CA ILE A 287 -3.70 -20.65 21.58
C ILE A 287 -3.74 -21.73 20.50
N ASP A 288 -4.88 -22.38 20.38
CA ASP A 288 -5.17 -23.33 19.29
C ASP A 288 -5.64 -22.60 18.03
N ASN A 289 -5.60 -23.32 16.90
CA ASN A 289 -6.13 -22.80 15.65
C ASN A 289 -7.63 -22.47 15.75
N ARG A 290 -8.00 -21.24 15.40
CA ARG A 290 -9.34 -20.63 15.48
C ARG A 290 -9.82 -20.28 16.89
N THR A 291 -8.94 -20.24 17.88
CA THR A 291 -9.28 -19.69 19.19
C THR A 291 -9.88 -18.29 19.05
N ARG A 292 -10.99 -18.05 19.75
CA ARG A 292 -11.67 -16.75 19.79
C ARG A 292 -11.08 -15.89 20.89
N LEU A 293 -10.67 -14.67 20.55
CA LEU A 293 -9.92 -13.76 21.40
C LEU A 293 -10.52 -12.36 21.35
N HIS A 294 -10.33 -11.59 22.42
CA HIS A 294 -10.41 -10.13 22.38
C HIS A 294 -9.07 -9.59 21.89
N LEU A 295 -9.08 -8.80 20.86
CA LEU A 295 -7.95 -8.06 20.32
C LEU A 295 -8.03 -6.60 20.76
N PHE A 296 -6.94 -6.08 21.32
CA PHE A 296 -6.80 -4.67 21.68
C PHE A 296 -5.62 -4.09 20.93
N THR A 297 -5.86 -3.03 20.15
CA THR A 297 -4.81 -2.30 19.42
C THR A 297 -5.18 -0.82 19.36
N GLY A 298 -4.22 0.05 19.68
CA GLY A 298 -4.53 1.45 19.87
C GLY A 298 -5.61 1.62 20.95
N THR A 299 -6.67 2.33 20.62
CA THR A 299 -7.85 2.51 21.49
C THR A 299 -9.00 1.55 21.13
N SER A 300 -8.80 0.68 20.13
CA SER A 300 -9.80 -0.27 19.63
C SER A 300 -9.84 -1.55 20.44
N GLU A 301 -11.05 -2.08 20.63
CA GLU A 301 -11.32 -3.44 21.10
C GLU A 301 -12.22 -4.14 20.07
N VAL A 302 -11.81 -5.33 19.60
CA VAL A 302 -12.59 -6.13 18.66
C VAL A 302 -12.39 -7.62 18.94
N LEU A 303 -13.45 -8.41 18.74
CA LEU A 303 -13.34 -9.85 18.77
C LEU A 303 -12.69 -10.38 17.50
N CYS A 304 -11.85 -11.41 17.63
CA CYS A 304 -11.20 -12.04 16.49
C CYS A 304 -11.09 -13.56 16.67
N ARG A 305 -10.73 -14.23 15.57
CA ARG A 305 -10.33 -15.64 15.56
C ARG A 305 -8.90 -15.74 15.05
N ALA A 306 -8.02 -16.37 15.84
CA ALA A 306 -6.63 -16.60 15.46
C ALA A 306 -6.53 -17.84 14.56
N VAL A 307 -6.20 -17.65 13.28
CA VAL A 307 -5.87 -18.73 12.35
C VAL A 307 -4.36 -18.87 12.30
N LEU A 308 -3.82 -19.90 12.92
CA LEU A 308 -2.38 -20.16 12.95
C LEU A 308 -1.91 -20.67 11.59
N LEU A 309 -0.79 -20.13 11.07
CA LEU A 309 -0.33 -20.40 9.72
C LEU A 309 0.86 -21.34 9.65
N ASP A 310 1.75 -21.29 10.64
CA ASP A 310 3.02 -22.02 10.69
C ASP A 310 3.08 -23.11 11.78
N LYS A 311 2.10 -23.13 12.69
CA LYS A 311 2.01 -24.08 13.83
C LYS A 311 0.58 -24.55 14.03
N ASP A 312 0.40 -25.65 14.78
CA ASP A 312 -0.92 -26.11 15.21
C ASP A 312 -1.41 -25.37 16.44
N GLU A 313 -0.52 -25.06 17.35
CA GLU A 313 -0.75 -24.32 18.60
C GLU A 313 0.42 -23.41 18.94
N ILE A 314 0.19 -22.40 19.76
CA ILE A 314 1.22 -21.52 20.35
C ILE A 314 1.10 -21.63 21.87
N GLY A 315 2.11 -22.22 22.51
CA GLY A 315 2.22 -22.40 23.96
C GLY A 315 2.86 -21.20 24.67
N PRO A 316 2.89 -21.23 26.03
CA PRO A 316 3.54 -20.20 26.84
C PRO A 316 5.00 -19.94 26.44
N GLY A 317 5.36 -18.68 26.25
CA GLY A 317 6.69 -18.25 25.81
C GLY A 317 6.96 -18.40 24.32
N GLU A 318 6.07 -19.04 23.56
CA GLU A 318 6.23 -19.24 22.12
C GLU A 318 5.64 -18.13 21.29
N SER A 319 6.06 -18.09 20.02
CA SER A 319 5.48 -17.21 19.00
C SER A 319 5.22 -17.97 17.69
N GLY A 320 4.27 -17.48 16.90
CA GLY A 320 3.93 -18.02 15.59
C GLY A 320 3.33 -16.97 14.67
N LEU A 321 3.25 -17.31 13.38
CA LEU A 321 2.57 -16.50 12.40
C LEU A 321 1.07 -16.82 12.40
N ALA A 322 0.25 -15.80 12.50
CA ALA A 322 -1.19 -15.95 12.53
C ALA A 322 -1.90 -14.93 11.64
N GLN A 323 -3.07 -15.31 11.15
CA GLN A 323 -4.02 -14.42 10.52
C GLN A 323 -5.20 -14.23 11.47
N LEU A 324 -5.33 -13.02 12.03
CA LEU A 324 -6.45 -12.65 12.89
C LEU A 324 -7.64 -12.23 12.01
N ARG A 325 -8.76 -12.96 12.15
CA ARG A 325 -10.01 -12.67 11.47
C ARG A 325 -10.94 -11.97 12.43
N LEU A 326 -11.20 -10.72 12.15
CA LEU A 326 -11.91 -9.81 13.04
C LEU A 326 -13.43 -9.95 12.88
N GLU A 327 -14.17 -9.67 13.95
CA GLU A 327 -15.64 -9.62 13.97
C GLU A 327 -16.18 -8.19 13.81
N GLY A 328 -15.29 -7.19 13.66
CA GLY A 328 -15.58 -5.78 13.40
C GLY A 328 -14.45 -5.12 12.64
N GLU A 329 -14.75 -4.04 11.92
CA GLU A 329 -13.75 -3.27 11.18
C GLU A 329 -12.90 -2.40 12.11
N ILE A 330 -11.61 -2.38 11.86
CA ILE A 330 -10.66 -1.48 12.52
C ILE A 330 -9.71 -0.85 11.49
N ALA A 331 -8.98 0.18 11.90
CA ALA A 331 -7.94 0.79 11.09
C ALA A 331 -6.60 0.73 11.82
N VAL A 332 -5.69 -0.05 11.27
CA VAL A 332 -4.34 -0.26 11.81
C VAL A 332 -3.32 -0.22 10.68
N ARG A 333 -2.05 -0.11 11.05
CA ARG A 333 -0.90 -0.17 10.12
C ARG A 333 0.05 -1.29 10.50
N ARG A 334 0.93 -1.65 9.58
CA ARG A 334 2.10 -2.47 9.86
C ARG A 334 2.89 -1.85 11.01
N GLY A 335 3.41 -2.70 11.90
CA GLY A 335 4.16 -2.28 13.07
C GLY A 335 3.29 -1.90 14.28
N ASP A 336 1.97 -1.73 14.12
CA ASP A 336 1.08 -1.51 15.25
C ASP A 336 1.12 -2.73 16.17
N ARG A 337 1.27 -2.48 17.46
CA ARG A 337 1.29 -3.52 18.48
C ARG A 337 -0.12 -3.78 19.00
N PHE A 338 -0.33 -4.98 19.47
CA PHE A 338 -1.61 -5.40 20.02
C PHE A 338 -1.42 -6.38 21.18
N ILE A 339 -2.44 -6.49 22.01
CA ILE A 339 -2.59 -7.57 22.98
C ILE A 339 -3.80 -8.42 22.67
N VAL A 340 -3.77 -9.68 23.10
CA VAL A 340 -4.91 -10.59 23.05
C VAL A 340 -5.26 -11.09 24.43
N ARG A 341 -6.57 -11.07 24.73
CA ARG A 341 -7.13 -11.63 25.94
C ARG A 341 -8.04 -12.80 25.60
N PHE A 342 -8.07 -13.79 26.45
CA PHE A 342 -8.95 -14.95 26.28
C PHE A 342 -10.42 -14.52 26.37
N TYR A 343 -11.29 -15.20 25.62
CA TYR A 343 -12.69 -14.80 25.51
C TYR A 343 -13.44 -14.94 26.85
N SER A 344 -13.22 -16.05 27.57
CA SER A 344 -13.83 -16.28 28.89
C SER A 344 -13.08 -17.38 29.63
N PRO A 345 -12.59 -17.13 30.86
CA PRO A 345 -12.51 -15.82 31.53
C PRO A 345 -11.60 -14.84 30.77
N MET A 346 -11.81 -13.55 30.94
CA MET A 346 -11.04 -12.51 30.28
C MET A 346 -9.68 -12.34 30.97
N GLU A 347 -8.66 -12.99 30.42
CA GLU A 347 -7.29 -13.07 30.92
C GLU A 347 -6.32 -12.67 29.80
N THR A 348 -5.33 -11.86 30.08
CA THR A 348 -4.29 -11.48 29.11
C THR A 348 -3.41 -12.69 28.86
N ILE A 349 -3.35 -13.16 27.61
CA ILE A 349 -2.60 -14.35 27.25
C ILE A 349 -1.40 -14.06 26.33
N GLY A 350 -1.40 -12.94 25.65
CA GLY A 350 -0.32 -12.62 24.72
C GLY A 350 -0.58 -11.35 23.95
N GLY A 351 0.17 -11.18 22.90
CA GLY A 351 0.09 -10.03 21.99
C GLY A 351 1.06 -10.19 20.84
N GLY A 352 1.35 -9.09 20.16
CA GLY A 352 2.29 -9.13 19.05
C GLY A 352 2.29 -7.88 18.20
N VAL A 353 2.73 -8.06 16.95
CA VAL A 353 2.91 -6.97 15.99
C VAL A 353 2.15 -7.28 14.71
N VAL A 354 1.51 -6.27 14.13
CA VAL A 354 0.85 -6.35 12.83
C VAL A 354 1.91 -6.35 11.73
N ILE A 355 1.95 -7.42 10.95
CA ILE A 355 2.83 -7.57 9.78
C ILE A 355 2.17 -6.93 8.57
N GLU A 356 0.87 -7.19 8.37
CA GLU A 356 0.10 -6.64 7.26
C GLU A 356 -1.35 -6.36 7.69
N ALA A 357 -1.80 -5.14 7.42
CA ALA A 357 -3.19 -4.75 7.55
C ALA A 357 -3.92 -5.02 6.21
N ASN A 358 -5.10 -5.65 6.28
CA ASN A 358 -5.91 -5.98 5.10
C ASN A 358 -5.28 -7.00 4.13
N PRO A 359 -4.69 -8.11 4.63
CA PRO A 359 -4.09 -9.15 3.80
C PRO A 359 -5.15 -9.96 3.04
N ALA A 360 -4.73 -10.65 1.98
CA ALA A 360 -5.52 -11.71 1.39
C ALA A 360 -5.62 -12.92 2.34
N LYS A 361 -6.70 -13.70 2.22
CA LYS A 361 -6.90 -14.92 3.00
C LYS A 361 -5.81 -15.94 2.69
N LYS A 362 -5.09 -16.39 3.72
CA LYS A 362 -4.00 -17.36 3.62
C LYS A 362 -4.46 -18.77 4.04
N LYS A 363 -3.79 -19.78 3.48
CA LYS A 363 -3.93 -21.18 3.90
C LYS A 363 -2.87 -21.49 4.95
N ARG A 364 -3.22 -22.39 5.89
CA ARG A 364 -2.27 -22.92 6.87
C ARG A 364 -1.18 -23.72 6.18
N PHE A 365 0.03 -23.62 6.67
CA PHE A 365 1.22 -24.33 6.19
C PHE A 365 1.55 -24.07 4.70
N ASP A 366 1.13 -22.91 4.17
CA ASP A 366 1.55 -22.48 2.85
C ASP A 366 2.93 -21.82 2.96
N GLU A 367 3.97 -22.55 2.54
CA GLU A 367 5.37 -22.12 2.64
C GLU A 367 5.62 -20.76 1.97
N ARG A 368 4.92 -20.46 0.87
CA ARG A 368 5.05 -19.16 0.18
C ARG A 368 4.49 -18.03 1.05
N ALA A 369 3.29 -18.24 1.61
CA ALA A 369 2.65 -17.26 2.47
C ALA A 369 3.47 -17.02 3.75
N ILE A 370 4.04 -18.07 4.34
CA ILE A 370 4.92 -18.00 5.51
C ILE A 370 6.20 -17.20 5.17
N SER A 371 6.88 -17.56 4.07
CA SER A 371 8.08 -16.85 3.62
C SER A 371 7.81 -15.36 3.33
N GLU A 372 6.71 -15.04 2.64
CA GLU A 372 6.30 -13.65 2.39
C GLU A 372 6.04 -12.86 3.68
N MET A 373 5.40 -13.48 4.68
CA MET A 373 5.17 -12.83 5.98
C MET A 373 6.47 -12.61 6.74
N THR A 374 7.41 -13.56 6.71
CA THR A 374 8.73 -13.42 7.33
C THR A 374 9.51 -12.28 6.69
N VAL A 375 9.54 -12.19 5.35
CA VAL A 375 10.16 -11.06 4.65
C VAL A 375 9.48 -9.74 5.01
N LYS A 376 8.15 -9.70 5.09
CA LYS A 376 7.42 -8.50 5.53
C LYS A 376 7.71 -8.13 6.98
N GLU A 377 7.96 -9.09 7.87
CA GLU A 377 8.26 -8.85 9.28
C GLU A 377 9.69 -8.34 9.51
N GLU A 378 10.68 -9.05 8.95
CA GLU A 378 12.11 -8.84 9.19
C GLU A 378 12.75 -7.88 8.19
N GLY A 379 12.17 -7.77 6.98
CA GLY A 379 12.70 -6.96 5.89
C GLY A 379 12.59 -5.45 6.14
N GLY A 380 13.58 -4.73 5.63
CA GLY A 380 13.59 -3.29 5.58
C GLY A 380 12.49 -2.70 4.65
N HIS A 381 12.44 -1.38 4.57
CA HIS A 381 11.48 -0.71 3.67
C HIS A 381 11.69 -1.14 2.21
N GLY A 382 12.94 -1.35 1.78
CA GLY A 382 13.28 -1.83 0.43
C GLY A 382 12.69 -3.21 0.12
N ASP A 383 12.89 -4.18 1.00
CA ASP A 383 12.40 -5.57 0.83
C ASP A 383 10.88 -5.61 0.74
N MET A 384 10.20 -4.79 1.56
CA MET A 384 8.75 -4.70 1.54
C MET A 384 8.23 -4.06 0.25
N ILE A 385 8.86 -2.99 -0.21
CA ILE A 385 8.52 -2.32 -1.46
C ILE A 385 8.73 -3.27 -2.64
N GLU A 386 9.86 -3.99 -2.67
CA GLU A 386 10.13 -5.01 -3.70
C GLU A 386 9.04 -6.07 -3.73
N LEU A 387 8.67 -6.62 -2.56
CA LEU A 387 7.63 -7.64 -2.46
C LEU A 387 6.26 -7.13 -2.93
N ILE A 388 5.86 -5.91 -2.55
CA ILE A 388 4.61 -5.29 -3.00
C ILE A 388 4.61 -5.11 -4.53
N ILE A 389 5.71 -4.62 -5.10
CA ILE A 389 5.85 -4.46 -6.55
C ILE A 389 5.76 -5.83 -7.24
N LYS A 390 6.45 -6.84 -6.72
CA LYS A 390 6.43 -8.21 -7.26
C LYS A 390 5.03 -8.81 -7.30
N GLN A 391 4.26 -8.64 -6.23
CA GLN A 391 2.88 -9.13 -6.13
C GLN A 391 1.89 -8.43 -7.07
N ASN A 392 2.17 -7.19 -7.48
CA ASN A 392 1.29 -6.35 -8.30
C ASN A 392 1.86 -6.07 -9.71
N SER A 393 2.87 -6.84 -10.14
CA SER A 393 3.55 -6.61 -11.41
C SER A 393 2.68 -6.82 -12.64
N ASP A 394 1.62 -7.63 -12.54
CA ASP A 394 0.68 -7.92 -13.63
C ASP A 394 -0.15 -6.70 -14.07
N SER A 395 -0.35 -5.75 -13.19
CA SER A 395 -1.06 -4.48 -13.44
C SER A 395 -0.13 -3.26 -13.42
N ALA A 396 1.11 -3.43 -13.02
CA ALA A 396 2.11 -2.40 -12.74
C ALA A 396 1.58 -1.37 -11.70
N ILE A 397 1.89 -1.62 -10.42
CA ILE A 397 1.49 -0.75 -9.32
C ILE A 397 2.13 0.64 -9.43
N THR A 398 1.44 1.69 -8.99
CA THR A 398 2.03 3.03 -8.97
C THR A 398 2.85 3.29 -7.70
N ALA A 399 3.82 4.21 -7.78
CA ALA A 399 4.61 4.62 -6.62
C ALA A 399 3.72 5.20 -5.50
N ALA A 400 2.67 5.93 -5.84
CA ALA A 400 1.70 6.45 -4.87
C ALA A 400 0.91 5.33 -4.15
N GLU A 401 0.54 4.26 -4.86
CA GLU A 401 -0.10 3.09 -4.25
C GLU A 401 0.86 2.33 -3.33
N VAL A 402 2.14 2.22 -3.71
CA VAL A 402 3.17 1.62 -2.85
C VAL A 402 3.34 2.44 -1.57
N ALA A 403 3.45 3.77 -1.65
CA ALA A 403 3.53 4.66 -0.50
C ALA A 403 2.33 4.47 0.46
N LYS A 404 1.12 4.37 -0.11
CA LYS A 404 -0.10 4.11 0.66
C LYS A 404 -0.08 2.74 1.37
N LEU A 405 0.42 1.70 0.73
CA LEU A 405 0.48 0.34 1.28
C LEU A 405 1.57 0.20 2.35
N THR A 406 2.69 0.90 2.19
CA THR A 406 3.81 0.87 3.14
C THR A 406 3.63 1.83 4.31
N GLY A 407 2.84 2.90 4.12
CA GLY A 407 2.70 3.99 5.09
C GLY A 407 3.87 4.97 5.08
N LEU A 408 4.77 4.86 4.11
CA LEU A 408 5.88 5.78 3.88
C LEU A 408 5.42 7.05 3.16
N THR A 409 6.20 8.10 3.27
CA THR A 409 6.03 9.30 2.46
C THR A 409 6.33 9.01 0.98
N ALA A 410 5.87 9.86 0.09
CA ALA A 410 6.17 9.73 -1.34
C ALA A 410 7.69 9.84 -1.61
N GLU A 411 8.40 10.68 -0.86
CA GLU A 411 9.84 10.89 -0.99
C GLU A 411 10.63 9.66 -0.54
N GLU A 412 10.33 9.10 0.63
CA GLU A 412 10.95 7.86 1.12
C GLU A 412 10.68 6.68 0.17
N THR A 413 9.44 6.56 -0.31
CA THR A 413 9.08 5.50 -1.27
C THR A 413 9.90 5.62 -2.55
N MET A 414 10.03 6.83 -3.09
CA MET A 414 10.81 7.06 -4.31
C MET A 414 12.31 6.83 -4.11
N ALA A 415 12.86 7.17 -2.95
CA ALA A 415 14.26 6.90 -2.62
C ALA A 415 14.55 5.39 -2.61
N GLU A 416 13.67 4.59 -2.00
CA GLU A 416 13.82 3.13 -1.99
C GLU A 416 13.58 2.50 -3.39
N VAL A 417 12.57 2.98 -4.12
CA VAL A 417 12.34 2.54 -5.52
C VAL A 417 13.55 2.82 -6.41
N ALA A 418 14.21 3.98 -6.23
CA ALA A 418 15.42 4.31 -6.99
C ALA A 418 16.56 3.32 -6.70
N LYS A 419 16.80 2.95 -5.43
CA LYS A 419 17.79 1.94 -5.04
C LYS A 419 17.48 0.56 -5.68
N LEU A 420 16.21 0.13 -5.63
CA LEU A 420 15.79 -1.13 -6.24
C LEU A 420 15.91 -1.11 -7.77
N ALA A 421 15.69 0.04 -8.40
CA ALA A 421 15.91 0.21 -9.84
C ALA A 421 17.39 0.18 -10.21
N GLU A 422 18.27 0.81 -9.44
CA GLU A 422 19.73 0.73 -9.60
C GLU A 422 20.27 -0.70 -9.45
N GLN A 423 19.68 -1.48 -8.54
CA GLN A 423 19.98 -2.91 -8.37
C GLN A 423 19.40 -3.79 -9.49
N GLY A 424 18.63 -3.22 -10.41
CA GLY A 424 17.98 -3.95 -11.49
C GLY A 424 16.80 -4.83 -11.08
N LEU A 425 16.30 -4.71 -9.84
CA LEU A 425 15.19 -5.50 -9.31
C LEU A 425 13.82 -4.97 -9.76
N VAL A 426 13.72 -3.67 -10.01
CA VAL A 426 12.48 -2.98 -10.38
C VAL A 426 12.65 -2.18 -11.68
N ALA A 427 11.70 -2.35 -12.59
CA ALA A 427 11.56 -1.50 -13.76
C ALA A 427 10.56 -0.39 -13.48
N THR A 428 10.95 0.85 -13.78
CA THR A 428 10.11 2.05 -13.61
C THR A 428 9.58 2.51 -14.96
N PHE A 429 8.32 2.90 -15.04
CA PHE A 429 7.65 3.44 -16.22
C PHE A 429 7.09 4.83 -15.88
N PRO A 430 7.89 5.91 -16.08
CA PRO A 430 7.46 7.28 -15.78
C PRO A 430 6.33 7.72 -16.72
N MET A 431 5.20 8.18 -16.14
CA MET A 431 4.06 8.70 -16.87
C MET A 431 3.73 10.11 -16.36
N LYS A 432 2.86 10.84 -17.07
CA LYS A 432 2.54 12.26 -16.75
C LYS A 432 2.02 12.50 -15.34
N LYS A 433 1.39 11.51 -14.71
CA LYS A 433 0.73 11.68 -13.39
C LYS A 433 1.40 10.88 -12.28
N ASP A 434 2.08 9.77 -12.60
CA ASP A 434 2.67 8.86 -11.62
C ASP A 434 3.73 7.97 -12.28
N ILE A 435 4.50 7.24 -11.48
CA ILE A 435 5.48 6.27 -11.93
C ILE A 435 4.90 4.88 -11.68
N TYR A 436 4.79 4.08 -12.76
CA TYR A 436 4.39 2.69 -12.69
C TYR A 436 5.60 1.79 -12.47
N LEU A 437 5.43 0.77 -11.66
CA LEU A 437 6.50 -0.10 -11.18
C LEU A 437 6.18 -1.55 -11.54
N MET A 438 7.18 -2.28 -11.99
CA MET A 438 7.08 -3.71 -12.32
C MET A 438 8.35 -4.41 -11.86
N HIS A 439 8.24 -5.56 -11.22
CA HIS A 439 9.41 -6.34 -10.83
C HIS A 439 10.11 -6.90 -12.06
N ALA A 440 11.44 -6.84 -12.07
CA ALA A 440 12.26 -7.24 -13.22
C ALA A 440 12.00 -8.69 -13.63
N SER A 441 11.89 -9.62 -12.66
CA SER A 441 11.61 -11.04 -12.98
C SER A 441 10.28 -11.25 -13.70
N TYR A 442 9.26 -10.46 -13.41
CA TYR A 442 7.99 -10.53 -14.13
C TYR A 442 8.10 -9.93 -15.52
N ARG A 443 8.74 -8.75 -15.64
CA ARG A 443 9.04 -8.08 -16.91
C ARG A 443 9.75 -9.03 -17.86
N ASP A 444 10.83 -9.66 -17.39
CA ASP A 444 11.69 -10.50 -18.21
C ASP A 444 10.96 -11.79 -18.61
N LYS A 445 10.25 -12.41 -17.68
CA LYS A 445 9.40 -13.57 -17.98
C LYS A 445 8.36 -13.28 -19.06
N VAL A 446 7.62 -12.17 -18.95
CA VAL A 446 6.60 -11.80 -19.95
C VAL A 446 7.26 -11.49 -21.29
N ALA A 447 8.43 -10.86 -21.28
CA ALA A 447 9.20 -10.59 -22.49
C ALA A 447 9.65 -11.89 -23.16
N ASP A 448 10.16 -12.86 -22.40
CA ASP A 448 10.57 -14.18 -22.89
C ASP A 448 9.38 -14.97 -23.46
N ASP A 449 8.26 -15.01 -22.72
CA ASP A 449 7.03 -15.67 -23.14
C ASP A 449 6.47 -15.05 -24.44
N MET A 450 6.59 -13.73 -24.61
CA MET A 450 6.15 -13.02 -25.82
C MET A 450 7.04 -13.32 -27.01
N VAL A 451 8.36 -13.33 -26.82
CA VAL A 451 9.32 -13.69 -27.89
C VAL A 451 9.12 -15.14 -28.32
N ALA A 452 9.02 -16.07 -27.37
CA ALA A 452 8.75 -17.48 -27.66
C ALA A 452 7.43 -17.69 -28.43
N TYR A 453 6.39 -16.92 -28.08
CA TYR A 453 5.13 -16.92 -28.83
C TYR A 453 5.33 -16.44 -30.28
N LEU A 454 6.08 -15.36 -30.49
CA LEU A 454 6.34 -14.82 -31.81
C LEU A 454 7.17 -15.80 -32.67
N GLU A 455 8.15 -16.48 -32.08
CA GLU A 455 8.92 -17.55 -32.76
C GLU A 455 8.02 -18.72 -33.20
N ASP A 456 7.14 -19.20 -32.28
CA ASP A 456 6.19 -20.28 -32.62
C ASP A 456 5.15 -19.82 -33.66
N PHE A 457 4.73 -18.57 -33.59
CA PHE A 457 3.84 -17.96 -34.58
C PHE A 457 4.45 -17.96 -35.95
N HIS A 458 5.72 -17.58 -36.10
CA HIS A 458 6.41 -17.54 -37.39
C HIS A 458 6.76 -18.94 -37.92
N LYS A 459 7.06 -19.91 -37.05
CA LYS A 459 7.20 -21.32 -37.45
C LYS A 459 5.94 -21.86 -38.12
N LYS A 460 4.76 -21.43 -37.65
CA LYS A 460 3.47 -21.85 -38.19
C LYS A 460 3.00 -20.98 -39.37
N ASN A 461 3.44 -19.74 -39.43
CA ASN A 461 3.02 -18.76 -40.42
C ASN A 461 4.25 -18.02 -41.02
N PRO A 462 5.09 -18.68 -41.78
CA PRO A 462 6.41 -18.15 -42.17
C PRO A 462 6.34 -16.90 -43.08
N TYR A 463 5.22 -16.62 -43.72
CA TYR A 463 5.06 -15.46 -44.60
C TYR A 463 4.30 -14.32 -43.99
N ARG A 464 3.83 -14.46 -42.72
CA ARG A 464 3.14 -13.38 -42.03
C ARG A 464 4.12 -12.35 -41.47
N LEU A 465 3.75 -11.08 -41.58
CA LEU A 465 4.51 -9.94 -41.07
C LEU A 465 4.70 -9.95 -39.56
N GLY A 466 3.81 -10.63 -38.81
CA GLY A 466 3.86 -10.73 -37.36
C GLY A 466 2.47 -10.83 -36.72
N SER A 467 2.42 -10.78 -35.39
CA SER A 467 1.17 -10.68 -34.62
C SER A 467 0.78 -9.20 -34.40
N ARG A 468 -0.52 -8.90 -34.33
CA ARG A 468 -0.97 -7.53 -34.06
C ARG A 468 -0.65 -7.11 -32.62
N LYS A 469 -0.21 -5.87 -32.44
CA LYS A 469 0.13 -5.30 -31.11
C LYS A 469 -1.01 -5.45 -30.10
N ALA A 470 -2.27 -5.27 -30.54
CA ALA A 470 -3.46 -5.42 -29.69
C ALA A 470 -3.66 -6.86 -29.19
N GLU A 471 -3.34 -7.85 -30.03
CA GLU A 471 -3.44 -9.27 -29.69
C GLU A 471 -2.41 -9.65 -28.61
N LEU A 472 -1.15 -9.18 -28.74
CA LEU A 472 -0.11 -9.38 -27.75
C LEU A 472 -0.49 -8.77 -26.39
N ARG A 473 -1.12 -7.58 -26.39
CA ARG A 473 -1.61 -6.97 -25.16
C ARG A 473 -2.65 -7.83 -24.47
N VAL A 474 -3.67 -8.29 -25.19
CA VAL A 474 -4.74 -9.11 -24.61
C VAL A 474 -4.19 -10.42 -24.05
N ARG A 475 -3.21 -11.00 -24.72
CA ARG A 475 -2.65 -12.31 -24.35
C ARG A 475 -1.72 -12.25 -23.14
N PHE A 476 -0.84 -11.24 -23.07
CA PHE A 476 0.25 -11.22 -22.09
C PHE A 476 0.08 -10.17 -20.99
N LEU A 477 -0.52 -9.02 -21.32
CA LEU A 477 -0.52 -7.82 -20.46
C LEU A 477 -1.89 -7.11 -20.46
N SER A 478 -2.98 -7.89 -20.40
CA SER A 478 -4.35 -7.37 -20.47
C SER A 478 -4.72 -6.39 -19.36
N LYS A 479 -4.08 -6.49 -18.19
CA LYS A 479 -4.32 -5.62 -17.03
C LYS A 479 -3.53 -4.30 -17.08
N LEU A 480 -2.50 -4.20 -17.92
CA LEU A 480 -1.72 -2.98 -18.04
C LEU A 480 -2.53 -1.84 -18.68
N LYS A 481 -2.30 -0.62 -18.22
CA LYS A 481 -2.77 0.57 -18.91
C LYS A 481 -2.08 0.69 -20.28
N GLN A 482 -2.80 1.24 -21.27
CA GLN A 482 -2.32 1.30 -22.65
C GLN A 482 -0.95 2.00 -22.77
N ASN A 483 -0.77 3.12 -22.11
CA ASN A 483 0.48 3.87 -22.14
C ASN A 483 1.68 3.13 -21.53
N VAL A 484 1.45 2.34 -20.47
CA VAL A 484 2.51 1.50 -19.85
C VAL A 484 2.86 0.34 -20.77
N PHE A 485 1.84 -0.28 -21.38
CA PHE A 485 2.06 -1.32 -22.39
C PHE A 485 2.83 -0.80 -23.60
N ASP A 486 2.52 0.40 -24.09
CA ASP A 486 3.20 1.00 -25.22
C ASP A 486 4.68 1.26 -24.92
N GLU A 487 4.99 1.74 -23.72
CA GLU A 487 6.36 1.94 -23.25
C GLU A 487 7.11 0.60 -23.06
N PHE A 488 6.44 -0.42 -22.53
CA PHE A 488 6.99 -1.77 -22.41
C PHE A 488 7.39 -2.33 -23.79
N MET A 489 6.51 -2.21 -24.78
CA MET A 489 6.76 -2.66 -26.15
C MET A 489 7.91 -1.88 -26.80
N GLN A 490 8.00 -0.57 -26.56
CA GLN A 490 9.07 0.27 -27.08
C GLN A 490 10.43 -0.20 -26.54
N ARG A 491 10.53 -0.51 -25.25
CA ARG A 491 11.77 -1.02 -24.64
C ARG A 491 12.19 -2.39 -25.20
N LEU A 492 11.23 -3.25 -25.53
CA LEU A 492 11.53 -4.52 -26.20
C LEU A 492 12.05 -4.29 -27.63
N GLU A 493 11.50 -3.31 -28.34
CA GLU A 493 11.95 -2.92 -29.67
C GLU A 493 13.37 -2.30 -29.61
N ASP A 494 13.61 -1.37 -28.68
CA ASP A 494 14.91 -0.72 -28.47
C ASP A 494 16.02 -1.72 -28.08
N SER A 495 15.65 -2.79 -27.35
CA SER A 495 16.57 -3.89 -27.01
C SER A 495 16.77 -4.91 -28.15
N GLY A 496 16.09 -4.74 -29.27
CA GLY A 496 16.19 -5.65 -30.43
C GLY A 496 15.51 -7.01 -30.22
N ARG A 497 14.74 -7.20 -29.14
CA ARG A 497 14.03 -8.46 -28.87
C ARG A 497 12.80 -8.66 -29.75
N ILE A 498 12.18 -7.57 -30.15
CA ILE A 498 11.07 -7.54 -31.11
C ILE A 498 11.35 -6.47 -32.17
N LYS A 499 10.68 -6.57 -33.30
CA LYS A 499 10.75 -5.61 -34.40
C LYS A 499 9.35 -5.28 -34.86
N ARG A 500 9.13 -4.02 -35.22
CA ARG A 500 7.85 -3.54 -35.74
C ARG A 500 7.87 -3.46 -37.26
N SER A 501 6.84 -3.98 -37.88
CA SER A 501 6.53 -3.80 -39.31
C SER A 501 5.09 -3.28 -39.46
N GLY A 502 4.90 -1.96 -39.53
CA GLY A 502 3.57 -1.32 -39.52
C GLY A 502 2.78 -1.59 -38.25
N GLU A 503 1.65 -2.28 -38.37
CA GLU A 503 0.80 -2.70 -37.24
C GLU A 503 1.22 -4.02 -36.61
N PHE A 504 2.18 -4.72 -37.21
CA PHE A 504 2.59 -6.04 -36.82
C PHE A 504 3.91 -6.01 -36.01
N ILE A 505 4.02 -6.95 -35.11
CA ILE A 505 5.19 -7.19 -34.26
C ILE A 505 5.72 -8.58 -34.56
N CYS A 506 7.01 -8.67 -34.82
CA CYS A 506 7.72 -9.93 -35.00
C CYS A 506 8.88 -10.07 -34.01
N GLU A 507 9.44 -11.24 -33.88
CA GLU A 507 10.68 -11.50 -33.15
C GLU A 507 11.83 -10.70 -33.80
N GLY A 508 12.79 -10.21 -33.00
CA GLY A 508 13.79 -9.23 -33.45
C GLY A 508 14.70 -9.71 -34.54
N GLY A 509 15.11 -10.99 -34.50
CA GLY A 509 15.97 -11.63 -35.51
C GLY A 509 15.21 -12.23 -36.68
N TYR A 510 13.88 -12.17 -36.67
CA TYR A 510 13.09 -12.83 -37.71
C TYR A 510 13.19 -12.11 -39.07
N GLU A 511 13.55 -12.87 -40.08
CA GLU A 511 13.52 -12.46 -41.48
C GLU A 511 12.54 -13.36 -42.24
N ILE A 512 11.64 -12.74 -43.02
CA ILE A 512 10.64 -13.47 -43.78
C ILE A 512 11.36 -14.23 -44.90
N PRO A 513 11.12 -15.55 -45.04
CA PRO A 513 11.83 -16.34 -46.01
C PRO A 513 11.41 -16.01 -47.44
N HIS A 514 12.37 -15.70 -48.30
CA HIS A 514 12.19 -15.59 -49.76
C HIS A 514 12.66 -16.89 -50.45
N ASP A 515 12.05 -17.99 -50.01
CA ASP A 515 12.38 -19.35 -50.49
C ASP A 515 11.78 -19.65 -51.88
N GLU A 516 11.88 -20.88 -52.30
CA GLU A 516 11.37 -21.30 -53.61
C GLU A 516 9.84 -21.17 -53.71
N VAL A 517 9.10 -21.36 -52.63
CA VAL A 517 7.64 -21.21 -52.59
C VAL A 517 7.25 -19.74 -52.81
N TYR A 518 7.92 -18.82 -52.10
CA TYR A 518 7.72 -17.38 -52.28
C TYR A 518 8.03 -16.96 -53.73
N LYS A 519 9.18 -17.36 -54.32
CA LYS A 519 9.59 -16.99 -55.69
C LYS A 519 8.64 -17.54 -56.75
N GLN A 520 8.18 -18.77 -56.59
CA GLN A 520 7.20 -19.38 -57.51
C GLN A 520 5.87 -18.65 -57.43
N PHE A 521 5.40 -18.30 -56.22
CA PHE A 521 4.17 -17.55 -56.01
C PHE A 521 4.25 -16.15 -56.63
N GLU A 522 5.34 -15.41 -56.36
CA GLU A 522 5.59 -14.08 -56.94
C GLU A 522 5.60 -14.10 -58.45
N SER A 523 6.32 -15.04 -59.06
CA SER A 523 6.42 -15.17 -60.50
C SER A 523 5.07 -15.53 -61.15
N ALA A 524 4.36 -16.50 -60.59
CA ALA A 524 3.09 -16.93 -61.11
C ALA A 524 2.02 -15.84 -60.98
N LEU A 525 1.97 -15.16 -59.84
CA LEU A 525 1.05 -14.05 -59.60
C LEU A 525 1.33 -12.86 -60.50
N THR A 526 2.61 -12.49 -60.68
CA THR A 526 3.03 -11.40 -61.57
C THR A 526 2.61 -11.68 -63.00
N ALA A 527 2.86 -12.92 -63.51
CA ALA A 527 2.43 -13.32 -64.85
C ALA A 527 0.88 -13.28 -65.04
N MET A 528 0.15 -13.68 -64.00
CA MET A 528 -1.32 -13.65 -64.00
C MET A 528 -1.85 -12.21 -64.01
N LEU A 529 -1.27 -11.33 -63.19
CA LEU A 529 -1.66 -9.91 -63.13
C LEU A 529 -1.24 -9.14 -64.39
N ASP A 530 -0.11 -9.48 -64.99
CA ASP A 530 0.31 -8.91 -66.27
C ASP A 530 -0.62 -9.28 -67.44
N LYS A 531 -1.06 -10.52 -67.47
CA LYS A 531 -2.05 -10.97 -68.43
C LYS A 531 -3.41 -10.29 -68.30
N ALA A 532 -3.80 -10.00 -67.01
CA ALA A 532 -5.05 -9.30 -66.71
C ALA A 532 -5.01 -7.80 -67.07
N GLY A 533 -3.84 -7.17 -66.94
CA GLY A 533 -3.66 -5.74 -67.20
C GLY A 533 -4.57 -4.87 -66.36
N PHE A 534 -5.48 -4.12 -67.01
CA PHE A 534 -6.50 -3.27 -66.33
C PHE A 534 -7.84 -3.97 -66.02
N GLU A 535 -7.95 -5.29 -66.32
CA GLU A 535 -9.03 -6.16 -65.84
C GLU A 535 -8.58 -6.83 -64.54
N PHE A 536 -8.63 -6.09 -63.44
CA PHE A 536 -8.10 -6.50 -62.15
C PHE A 536 -8.63 -7.84 -61.65
N ILE A 537 -7.78 -8.60 -60.98
CA ILE A 537 -8.12 -9.91 -60.42
C ILE A 537 -8.64 -9.76 -59.00
N ARG A 538 -9.64 -10.56 -58.66
CA ARG A 538 -10.10 -10.66 -57.28
C ARG A 538 -9.18 -11.59 -56.47
N LEU A 539 -8.99 -11.25 -55.20
CA LEU A 539 -8.20 -12.09 -54.28
C LEU A 539 -8.72 -13.53 -54.24
N ALA A 540 -10.07 -13.72 -54.25
CA ALA A 540 -10.70 -15.03 -54.20
C ALA A 540 -10.48 -15.88 -55.49
N ASP A 541 -10.14 -15.24 -56.62
CA ASP A 541 -9.89 -15.91 -57.91
C ASP A 541 -8.42 -16.35 -58.06
N ILE A 542 -7.55 -15.99 -57.11
CA ILE A 542 -6.11 -16.37 -57.10
C ILE A 542 -5.96 -17.78 -56.55
N GLN A 543 -5.90 -18.74 -57.45
CA GLN A 543 -5.64 -20.15 -57.12
C GLN A 543 -4.38 -20.61 -57.85
N LEU A 544 -3.32 -20.88 -57.09
CA LEU A 544 -2.05 -21.40 -57.64
C LEU A 544 -1.87 -22.85 -57.21
N PRO A 545 -1.54 -23.75 -58.15
CA PRO A 545 -1.34 -25.17 -57.84
C PRO A 545 -0.26 -25.38 -56.76
N GLY A 546 -0.57 -26.21 -55.78
CA GLY A 546 0.34 -26.58 -54.72
C GLY A 546 0.44 -25.63 -53.54
N ILE A 547 -0.32 -24.50 -53.52
CA ILE A 547 -0.31 -23.53 -52.43
C ILE A 547 -1.70 -23.53 -51.75
N GLN A 548 -1.71 -23.68 -50.42
CA GLN A 548 -2.96 -23.64 -49.65
C GLN A 548 -3.54 -22.22 -49.62
N PRO A 549 -4.88 -22.05 -49.61
CA PRO A 549 -5.52 -20.71 -49.64
C PRO A 549 -5.02 -19.77 -48.53
N ALA A 550 -4.86 -20.26 -47.28
CA ALA A 550 -4.36 -19.45 -46.19
C ALA A 550 -2.91 -18.96 -46.41
N MET A 551 -2.06 -19.79 -46.96
CA MET A 551 -0.68 -19.43 -47.31
C MET A 551 -0.63 -18.44 -48.48
N ALA A 552 -1.53 -18.58 -49.47
CA ALA A 552 -1.66 -17.62 -50.57
C ALA A 552 -2.06 -16.23 -50.07
N GLU A 553 -2.97 -16.15 -49.10
CA GLU A 553 -3.36 -14.89 -48.47
C GLU A 553 -2.19 -14.23 -47.74
N ASP A 554 -1.40 -15.01 -46.97
CA ASP A 554 -0.22 -14.52 -46.26
C ASP A 554 0.85 -14.00 -47.26
N LEU A 555 1.11 -14.73 -48.33
CA LEU A 555 2.03 -14.32 -49.39
C LEU A 555 1.57 -13.08 -50.16
N LEU A 556 0.28 -12.95 -50.39
CA LEU A 556 -0.31 -11.74 -50.99
C LEU A 556 -0.11 -10.50 -50.13
N GLN A 557 -0.38 -10.63 -48.84
CA GLN A 557 -0.18 -9.53 -47.87
C GLN A 557 1.32 -9.16 -47.79
N LEU A 558 2.20 -10.14 -47.83
CA LEU A 558 3.66 -9.92 -47.87
C LEU A 558 4.08 -9.13 -49.12
N LEU A 559 3.68 -9.60 -50.30
CA LEU A 559 4.00 -8.92 -51.57
C LEU A 559 3.41 -7.51 -51.63
N ALA A 560 2.25 -7.28 -51.05
CA ALA A 560 1.66 -5.94 -50.91
C ALA A 560 2.48 -5.05 -49.98
N ALA A 561 2.94 -5.56 -48.82
CA ALA A 561 3.81 -4.84 -47.90
C ALA A 561 5.18 -4.51 -48.50
N GLU A 562 5.72 -5.38 -49.37
CA GLU A 562 6.94 -5.14 -50.12
C GLU A 562 6.75 -4.21 -51.32
N GLY A 563 5.51 -3.80 -51.61
CA GLY A 563 5.22 -2.93 -52.75
C GLY A 563 5.30 -3.60 -54.12
N LYS A 564 5.33 -4.94 -54.15
CA LYS A 564 5.39 -5.72 -55.41
C LYS A 564 4.01 -5.88 -56.05
N VAL A 565 2.97 -5.74 -55.25
CA VAL A 565 1.58 -5.69 -55.70
C VAL A 565 0.83 -4.58 -54.99
N VAL A 566 -0.27 -4.11 -55.56
CA VAL A 566 -1.10 -3.06 -55.00
C VAL A 566 -2.53 -3.58 -54.81
N LEU A 567 -3.01 -3.49 -53.58
CA LEU A 567 -4.40 -3.73 -53.21
C LEU A 567 -5.22 -2.46 -53.56
N LEU A 568 -6.08 -2.55 -54.55
CA LEU A 568 -6.94 -1.44 -54.97
C LEU A 568 -8.20 -1.31 -54.13
N SER A 569 -8.68 -2.41 -53.57
CA SER A 569 -9.77 -2.53 -52.60
C SER A 569 -9.59 -3.80 -51.79
N ASP A 570 -10.51 -4.09 -50.86
CA ASP A 570 -10.45 -5.30 -50.01
C ASP A 570 -10.42 -6.61 -50.83
N ASP A 571 -10.82 -6.59 -52.10
CA ASP A 571 -10.94 -7.78 -52.96
C ASP A 571 -10.23 -7.70 -54.29
N LEU A 572 -9.55 -6.58 -54.65
CA LEU A 572 -8.94 -6.37 -55.95
C LEU A 572 -7.44 -6.08 -55.87
N ILE A 573 -6.64 -6.73 -56.68
CA ILE A 573 -5.18 -6.61 -56.72
C ILE A 573 -4.66 -6.32 -58.14
N THR A 574 -3.55 -5.58 -58.22
CA THR A 574 -2.86 -5.27 -59.46
C THR A 574 -1.35 -5.07 -59.25
N LEU A 575 -0.60 -4.87 -60.33
CA LEU A 575 0.84 -4.53 -60.26
C LEU A 575 1.05 -3.01 -60.16
N PRO A 576 2.10 -2.56 -59.43
CA PRO A 576 2.43 -1.13 -59.28
C PRO A 576 2.56 -0.38 -60.59
N LYS A 577 3.11 -1.00 -61.64
CA LYS A 577 3.26 -0.37 -62.95
C LYS A 577 1.97 0.14 -63.54
N TYR A 578 0.84 -0.53 -63.28
CA TYR A 578 -0.47 -0.10 -63.76
C TYR A 578 -1.05 1.07 -62.96
N THR A 579 -0.86 1.05 -61.67
CA THR A 579 -1.25 2.17 -60.79
C THR A 579 -0.40 3.41 -61.02
N ASP A 580 0.89 3.25 -61.24
CA ASP A 580 1.83 4.34 -61.55
C ASP A 580 1.50 5.01 -62.88
N MET A 581 1.17 4.19 -63.90
CA MET A 581 0.76 4.67 -65.21
C MET A 581 -0.53 5.50 -65.10
N VAL A 582 -1.50 5.00 -64.33
CA VAL A 582 -2.77 5.73 -64.09
C VAL A 582 -2.52 7.01 -63.30
N ALA A 583 -1.67 6.96 -62.26
CA ALA A 583 -1.33 8.14 -61.48
C ALA A 583 -0.63 9.23 -62.30
N ALA A 584 0.30 8.85 -63.17
CA ALA A 584 0.98 9.78 -64.08
C ALA A 584 -0.01 10.46 -65.04
N LYS A 585 -0.84 9.68 -65.73
CA LYS A 585 -1.83 10.21 -66.63
C LYS A 585 -2.93 11.01 -65.92
N ALA A 586 -3.33 10.63 -64.70
CA ALA A 586 -4.29 11.39 -63.91
C ALA A 586 -3.74 12.78 -63.56
N ARG A 587 -2.43 12.91 -63.25
CA ARG A 587 -1.79 14.21 -63.01
C ARG A 587 -1.81 15.10 -64.27
N GLU A 588 -1.55 14.52 -65.46
CA GLU A 588 -1.62 15.24 -66.73
C GLU A 588 -3.02 15.78 -67.00
N ILE A 589 -4.07 14.95 -66.81
CA ILE A 589 -5.48 15.37 -66.99
C ILE A 589 -5.87 16.46 -65.97
N LEU A 590 -5.50 16.28 -64.71
CA LEU A 590 -5.77 17.27 -63.66
C LEU A 590 -5.08 18.62 -63.95
N ALA A 591 -3.88 18.60 -64.52
CA ALA A 591 -3.18 19.82 -64.95
C ALA A 591 -3.85 20.50 -66.13
N ALA A 592 -4.45 19.74 -67.05
CA ALA A 592 -5.07 20.25 -68.26
C ALA A 592 -6.56 20.69 -68.03
N GLU A 593 -7.32 19.90 -67.30
CA GLU A 593 -8.79 20.06 -67.18
C GLU A 593 -9.25 20.44 -65.76
N GLY A 594 -8.34 20.43 -64.80
CA GLY A 594 -8.63 20.76 -63.39
C GLY A 594 -9.44 19.72 -62.63
N LYS A 595 -9.99 18.74 -63.29
CA LYS A 595 -10.80 17.66 -62.72
C LYS A 595 -10.60 16.33 -63.48
N ILE A 596 -10.89 15.23 -62.79
CA ILE A 596 -10.88 13.89 -63.34
C ILE A 596 -12.13 13.12 -62.89
N SER A 597 -12.70 12.31 -63.77
CA SER A 597 -13.89 11.51 -63.47
C SER A 597 -13.67 10.02 -63.75
N ILE A 598 -14.55 9.16 -63.22
CA ILE A 598 -14.55 7.72 -63.48
C ILE A 598 -14.62 7.43 -64.98
N ALA A 599 -15.41 8.23 -65.75
CA ALA A 599 -15.52 8.07 -67.21
C ALA A 599 -14.18 8.37 -67.90
N MET A 600 -13.49 9.44 -67.50
CA MET A 600 -12.16 9.78 -68.03
C MET A 600 -11.11 8.71 -67.78
N ILE A 601 -11.08 8.16 -66.56
CA ILE A 601 -10.16 7.02 -66.25
C ILE A 601 -10.54 5.81 -67.10
N ARG A 602 -11.83 5.45 -67.20
CA ARG A 602 -12.28 4.35 -68.03
C ARG A 602 -11.80 4.47 -69.48
N ASP A 603 -12.00 5.64 -70.05
CA ASP A 603 -11.69 5.90 -71.48
C ASP A 603 -10.19 6.01 -71.70
N MET A 604 -9.43 6.54 -70.74
CA MET A 604 -7.99 6.67 -70.75
C MET A 604 -7.23 5.31 -70.81
N ILE A 605 -7.76 4.31 -70.09
CA ILE A 605 -7.12 2.99 -70.00
C ILE A 605 -7.85 1.89 -70.75
N GLY A 606 -9.00 2.20 -71.39
CA GLY A 606 -9.77 1.24 -72.20
C GLY A 606 -10.43 0.13 -71.36
N THR A 607 -10.87 0.43 -70.11
CA THR A 607 -11.42 -0.58 -69.20
C THR A 607 -12.91 -0.36 -68.91
N SER A 608 -13.49 -1.18 -68.06
CA SER A 608 -14.85 -1.05 -67.60
C SER A 608 -15.02 0.01 -66.47
N ARG A 609 -16.22 0.56 -66.28
CA ARG A 609 -16.52 1.43 -65.14
C ARG A 609 -16.26 0.74 -63.82
N LYS A 610 -16.42 -0.57 -63.76
CA LYS A 610 -16.19 -1.40 -62.56
C LYS A 610 -14.70 -1.40 -62.13
N SER A 611 -13.77 -1.38 -63.10
CA SER A 611 -12.33 -1.32 -62.88
C SER A 611 -11.84 0.12 -62.67
N ALA A 612 -12.46 1.11 -63.30
CA ALA A 612 -12.09 2.53 -63.17
C ALA A 612 -12.38 3.14 -61.77
N LYS A 613 -13.44 2.68 -61.10
CA LYS A 613 -13.84 3.20 -59.78
C LYS A 613 -12.76 2.90 -58.71
N PRO A 614 -12.30 1.66 -58.49
CA PRO A 614 -11.21 1.36 -57.53
C PRO A 614 -9.91 2.14 -57.79
N LEU A 615 -9.59 2.39 -59.04
CA LEU A 615 -8.40 3.20 -59.40
C LEU A 615 -8.57 4.65 -58.97
N LEU A 616 -9.77 5.23 -59.13
CA LEU A 616 -10.02 6.60 -58.64
C LEU A 616 -9.96 6.68 -57.15
N GLU A 617 -10.45 5.69 -56.40
CA GLU A 617 -10.35 5.58 -54.96
C GLU A 617 -8.93 5.38 -54.50
N TYR A 618 -8.13 4.59 -55.24
CA TYR A 618 -6.68 4.45 -54.99
C TYR A 618 -5.92 5.77 -55.17
N LEU A 619 -6.26 6.59 -56.20
CA LEU A 619 -5.66 7.90 -56.40
C LEU A 619 -5.98 8.87 -55.23
N ASP A 620 -7.20 8.76 -54.63
CA ASP A 620 -7.54 9.48 -53.41
C ASP A 620 -6.64 9.04 -52.23
N ASN A 621 -6.43 7.73 -52.08
CA ASN A 621 -5.61 7.15 -50.97
C ASN A 621 -4.15 7.57 -51.06
N ILE A 622 -3.57 7.62 -52.28
CA ILE A 622 -2.19 8.08 -52.49
C ILE A 622 -2.06 9.61 -52.63
N ARG A 623 -3.12 10.35 -52.33
CA ARG A 623 -3.19 11.83 -52.33
C ARG A 623 -2.82 12.46 -53.69
N VAL A 624 -3.22 11.84 -54.79
CA VAL A 624 -3.16 12.44 -56.12
C VAL A 624 -4.47 13.23 -56.38
N THR A 625 -5.57 12.69 -55.89
CA THR A 625 -6.90 13.29 -56.04
C THR A 625 -7.63 13.44 -54.71
N ARG A 626 -8.67 14.30 -54.71
CA ARG A 626 -9.65 14.40 -53.61
C ARG A 626 -11.06 14.60 -54.16
N ARG A 627 -12.08 14.18 -53.41
CA ARG A 627 -13.48 14.31 -53.77
C ARG A 627 -13.89 15.79 -53.86
N ASN A 628 -14.62 16.15 -54.91
CA ASN A 628 -15.20 17.48 -55.12
C ASN A 628 -16.73 17.41 -55.13
N GLY A 629 -17.33 17.16 -53.96
CA GLY A 629 -18.79 17.18 -53.77
C GLY A 629 -19.60 16.03 -54.38
N THR A 630 -19.12 15.35 -55.41
CA THR A 630 -19.81 14.21 -56.07
C THR A 630 -18.94 12.94 -56.01
N GLU A 631 -19.61 11.73 -56.02
CA GLU A 631 -18.88 10.46 -56.03
C GLU A 631 -18.08 10.21 -57.31
N SER A 632 -18.42 10.86 -58.41
CA SER A 632 -17.87 10.58 -59.73
C SER A 632 -16.74 11.51 -60.17
N GLU A 633 -16.56 12.67 -59.54
CA GLU A 633 -15.54 13.66 -59.93
C GLU A 633 -14.53 13.88 -58.82
N ARG A 634 -13.28 14.12 -59.17
CA ARG A 634 -12.14 14.45 -58.31
C ARG A 634 -11.40 15.67 -58.83
N VAL A 635 -10.79 16.38 -57.92
CA VAL A 635 -9.83 17.47 -58.22
C VAL A 635 -8.46 17.11 -57.65
N ALA A 636 -7.43 17.83 -57.99
CA ALA A 636 -6.11 17.63 -57.40
C ALA A 636 -6.15 17.74 -55.87
N TYR A 637 -5.34 16.95 -55.20
CA TYR A 637 -5.32 16.88 -53.73
C TYR A 637 -4.88 18.22 -53.13
#